data_77996ef560d6accedc07dce915cb71d7
#
_entry.id   77996ef560d6accedc07dce915cb71d7
#
_cell.length_a   1.000
_cell.length_b   1.000
_cell.length_c   1.000
_cell.angle_alpha   90.00
_cell.angle_beta   90.00
_cell.angle_gamma   90.00
#
_symmetry.space_group_name_H-M   'P 1'
#
loop_
_entity.id
_entity.type
_entity.pdbx_description
1 polymer ?
#
loop_
_entity_poly.entity_id
_entity_poly.type
_entity_poly.pdbx_seq_one_letter_code
_entity_poly.pdbx_strand_id
1 'polypeptide(L)'
;LLAQQKQTEQQPDRRPPVANKTIYRPANILLASLIALTGACGFLDEDKPLRAPNVARTDNGDVEAIERLGMRSYFGIPFAAPPVGDLRWAAPAAPAKWTTTLKKTGSAAPCLQTSASPFRLAGDSEDCLYLDVHAPTGAGPFPVMVNLHGGAFNTGGTSVYADPSPLVSKGVIVVNVAYRLGAMGFLAHPSLAVNGAAGNYGIMDQQAALRWVQDNIVRFSGDKANVTVFGESAGGFSVMTHLASPGSRGLFSKAMVQSGNYGNDRQLTAAQMASTSTTIVDTAIQAANTAGVTGIACAGRRRSPLPQRR
;
A
#
# COMPACT_ATOMS: atom_id res chain seq x y z
N LEU A 1 52.93 5.98 -23.03
CA LEU A 1 54.30 6.14 -22.51
C LEU A 1 54.29 6.11 -20.99
N LEU A 2 55.05 5.11 -20.43
CA LEU A 2 55.57 4.96 -19.07
C LEU A 2 54.54 4.70 -17.96
N ALA A 3 54.36 3.53 -17.43
CA ALA A 3 55.21 2.53 -16.72
C ALA A 3 55.22 2.76 -15.19
N GLN A 4 54.65 1.74 -14.55
CA GLN A 4 55.03 1.08 -13.28
C GLN A 4 55.32 1.88 -12.02
N GLN A 5 54.63 1.53 -10.92
CA GLN A 5 55.31 0.87 -9.81
C GLN A 5 54.33 0.18 -8.84
N LYS A 6 54.60 -1.10 -8.66
CA LYS A 6 54.06 -1.96 -7.57
C LYS A 6 54.79 -1.56 -6.27
N GLN A 7 54.05 -1.40 -5.18
CA GLN A 7 54.61 -1.64 -3.85
C GLN A 7 53.65 -2.56 -3.07
N THR A 8 54.20 -3.71 -2.80
CA THR A 8 53.73 -4.75 -1.88
C THR A 8 54.10 -4.30 -0.47
N GLU A 9 53.15 -4.08 0.42
CA GLU A 9 53.40 -3.90 1.83
C GLU A 9 52.80 -5.06 2.61
N GLN A 10 53.69 -5.82 3.25
CA GLN A 10 53.38 -6.99 4.08
C GLN A 10 52.85 -6.52 5.43
N GLN A 11 51.69 -7.02 5.83
CA GLN A 11 51.15 -6.89 7.19
C GLN A 11 51.68 -8.01 8.08
N PRO A 12 52.13 -7.73 9.30
CA PRO A 12 52.59 -8.78 10.24
C PRO A 12 51.41 -9.46 10.95
N ASP A 13 51.54 -10.78 11.01
CA ASP A 13 50.74 -11.74 11.79
C ASP A 13 50.82 -11.43 13.30
N ARG A 14 49.71 -11.08 13.94
CA ARG A 14 49.59 -10.99 15.41
C ARG A 14 48.54 -11.98 15.89
N ARG A 15 48.99 -13.17 16.31
CA ARG A 15 48.18 -14.08 17.11
C ARG A 15 48.32 -13.71 18.60
N PRO A 16 47.23 -13.68 19.38
CA PRO A 16 47.33 -13.54 20.84
C PRO A 16 47.63 -14.88 21.51
N PRO A 17 48.27 -14.85 22.71
CA PRO A 17 48.77 -16.05 23.38
C PRO A 17 47.68 -16.86 24.05
N VAL A 18 47.93 -18.17 24.09
CA VAL A 18 47.14 -19.21 24.73
C VAL A 18 47.23 -19.06 26.26
N ALA A 19 46.12 -18.89 26.94
CA ALA A 19 46.03 -18.92 28.40
C ALA A 19 45.64 -20.28 28.93
N ASN A 20 46.39 -20.71 29.94
CA ASN A 20 46.38 -21.99 30.63
C ASN A 20 45.04 -22.35 31.27
N LYS A 21 44.70 -23.63 31.14
CA LYS A 21 43.61 -24.30 31.86
C LYS A 21 44.00 -24.52 33.31
N THR A 22 43.24 -23.98 34.25
CA THR A 22 43.22 -24.43 35.64
C THR A 22 41.97 -25.26 35.87
N ILE A 23 42.17 -26.51 36.18
CA ILE A 23 41.14 -27.50 36.51
C ILE A 23 40.75 -27.31 37.98
N TYR A 24 39.51 -26.96 38.26
CA TYR A 24 38.90 -27.10 39.60
C TYR A 24 37.82 -28.19 39.54
N ARG A 25 37.97 -29.19 40.40
CA ARG A 25 37.01 -30.27 40.66
C ARG A 25 35.98 -29.81 41.75
N PRO A 26 34.75 -30.35 41.71
CA PRO A 26 33.65 -29.84 42.47
C PRO A 26 33.52 -30.36 43.89
N ALA A 27 33.08 -29.55 44.82
CA ALA A 27 32.53 -29.97 46.10
C ALA A 27 31.01 -30.04 46.00
N ASN A 28 30.45 -31.21 46.27
CA ASN A 28 29.03 -31.48 46.39
C ASN A 28 28.46 -30.70 47.58
N ILE A 29 27.50 -29.83 47.33
CA ILE A 29 26.56 -29.35 48.36
C ILE A 29 25.15 -29.59 47.80
N LEU A 30 24.53 -30.62 48.36
CA LEU A 30 23.08 -30.81 48.25
C LEU A 30 22.38 -29.71 49.03
N LEU A 31 21.72 -28.75 48.33
CA LEU A 31 20.75 -27.87 48.93
C LEU A 31 19.42 -28.11 48.21
N ALA A 32 18.53 -28.81 48.91
CA ALA A 32 17.17 -29.00 48.46
C ALA A 32 16.44 -27.64 48.52
N SER A 33 16.29 -27.00 47.40
CA SER A 33 15.42 -25.82 47.26
C SER A 33 14.08 -26.26 46.65
N LEU A 34 13.08 -26.28 47.53
CA LEU A 34 11.68 -26.45 47.20
C LEU A 34 11.26 -25.25 46.36
N ILE A 35 11.32 -25.35 45.03
CA ILE A 35 10.76 -24.36 44.13
C ILE A 35 9.25 -24.63 44.07
N ALA A 36 8.48 -23.78 44.74
CA ALA A 36 7.04 -23.69 44.53
C ALA A 36 6.80 -23.38 43.04
N LEU A 37 6.33 -24.37 42.27
CA LEU A 37 5.69 -24.15 41.01
C LEU A 37 4.39 -23.38 41.26
N THR A 38 4.46 -22.05 41.32
CA THR A 38 3.29 -21.25 41.05
C THR A 38 3.02 -21.39 39.53
N GLY A 39 2.09 -22.26 39.23
CA GLY A 39 1.57 -22.42 37.88
C GLY A 39 1.04 -21.11 37.35
N ALA A 40 1.83 -20.44 36.53
CA ALA A 40 1.28 -19.54 35.54
C ALA A 40 0.59 -20.40 34.49
N CYS A 41 -0.61 -20.92 34.84
CA CYS A 41 -1.57 -21.30 33.83
C CYS A 41 -1.93 -20.01 33.10
N GLY A 42 -1.15 -19.67 32.05
CA GLY A 42 -1.66 -18.83 31.02
C GLY A 42 -2.93 -19.51 30.54
N PHE A 43 -4.06 -18.88 30.76
CA PHE A 43 -5.32 -19.24 30.14
C PHE A 43 -5.05 -19.28 28.63
N LEU A 44 -4.79 -20.47 28.09
CA LEU A 44 -4.97 -20.74 26.68
C LEU A 44 -6.45 -20.55 26.47
N ASP A 45 -6.82 -19.59 25.69
CA ASP A 45 -8.19 -19.32 25.25
C ASP A 45 -8.58 -20.50 24.34
N GLU A 46 -8.94 -21.65 24.96
CA GLU A 46 -9.22 -22.94 24.29
C GLU A 46 -10.44 -22.87 23.39
N ASP A 47 -11.23 -21.80 23.47
CA ASP A 47 -12.46 -21.63 22.67
C ASP A 47 -12.25 -20.87 21.36
N LYS A 48 -11.02 -20.47 21.01
CA LYS A 48 -10.77 -19.85 19.72
C LYS A 48 -10.48 -20.91 18.68
N PRO A 49 -11.37 -21.14 17.70
CA PRO A 49 -11.12 -22.15 16.68
C PRO A 49 -9.75 -21.90 16.02
N LEU A 50 -8.96 -22.99 15.95
CA LEU A 50 -7.67 -22.97 15.25
C LEU A 50 -7.90 -22.43 13.86
N ARG A 51 -7.26 -21.31 13.55
CA ARG A 51 -7.43 -20.63 12.28
C ARG A 51 -6.83 -21.46 11.16
N ALA A 52 -7.53 -21.53 10.03
CA ALA A 52 -6.95 -22.11 8.83
C ALA A 52 -5.63 -21.36 8.48
N PRO A 53 -4.57 -22.08 8.11
CA PRO A 53 -3.24 -21.50 7.90
C PRO A 53 -3.18 -20.45 6.78
N ASN A 54 -4.22 -20.39 5.93
CA ASN A 54 -4.38 -19.44 4.82
C ASN A 54 -5.26 -18.23 5.15
N VAL A 55 -5.67 -18.04 6.42
CA VAL A 55 -6.51 -16.89 6.84
C VAL A 55 -5.68 -15.87 7.58
N ALA A 56 -5.65 -14.64 7.08
CA ALA A 56 -5.06 -13.48 7.73
C ALA A 56 -6.16 -12.59 8.37
N ARG A 57 -5.93 -12.12 9.62
CA ARG A 57 -6.84 -11.20 10.30
C ARG A 57 -6.36 -9.78 10.11
N THR A 58 -7.06 -8.99 9.33
CA THR A 58 -6.85 -7.55 9.25
C THR A 58 -7.57 -6.81 10.38
N ASP A 59 -7.34 -5.51 10.51
CA ASP A 59 -8.07 -4.68 11.48
C ASP A 59 -9.56 -4.56 11.17
N ASN A 60 -9.95 -4.89 9.94
CA ASN A 60 -11.34 -4.80 9.48
C ASN A 60 -12.06 -6.14 9.41
N GLY A 61 -11.33 -7.27 9.38
CA GLY A 61 -11.91 -8.61 9.33
C GLY A 61 -10.94 -9.65 8.77
N ASP A 62 -11.38 -10.89 8.71
CA ASP A 62 -10.58 -12.00 8.23
C ASP A 62 -10.59 -12.09 6.69
N VAL A 63 -9.44 -12.44 6.10
CA VAL A 63 -9.25 -12.61 4.66
C VAL A 63 -8.64 -13.97 4.39
N GLU A 64 -9.23 -14.77 3.50
CA GLU A 64 -8.72 -16.08 3.12
C GLU A 64 -7.97 -16.02 1.80
N ALA A 65 -6.80 -16.62 1.77
CA ALA A 65 -5.97 -16.73 0.58
C ALA A 65 -6.41 -17.88 -0.32
N ILE A 66 -6.12 -17.72 -1.61
CA ILE A 66 -5.92 -18.84 -2.52
C ILE A 66 -4.44 -19.20 -2.48
N GLU A 67 -4.15 -20.45 -2.13
CA GLU A 67 -2.77 -20.94 -2.15
C GLU A 67 -2.52 -21.72 -3.44
N ARG A 68 -1.47 -21.32 -4.16
CA ARG A 68 -1.06 -21.94 -5.39
C ARG A 68 0.45 -21.77 -5.61
N LEU A 69 1.14 -22.84 -5.98
CA LEU A 69 2.58 -22.81 -6.35
C LEU A 69 3.47 -22.14 -5.28
N GLY A 70 3.23 -22.41 -4.01
CA GLY A 70 4.02 -21.83 -2.91
C GLY A 70 3.73 -20.37 -2.63
N MET A 71 2.64 -19.82 -3.17
CA MET A 71 2.19 -18.45 -2.97
C MET A 71 0.77 -18.42 -2.40
N ARG A 72 0.55 -17.59 -1.40
CA ARG A 72 -0.76 -17.21 -0.87
C ARG A 72 -1.18 -15.88 -1.46
N SER A 73 -2.30 -15.88 -2.19
CA SER A 73 -2.86 -14.68 -2.81
C SER A 73 -4.18 -14.30 -2.15
N TYR A 74 -4.23 -13.12 -1.57
CA TYR A 74 -5.40 -12.51 -0.95
C TYR A 74 -5.88 -11.39 -1.86
N PHE A 75 -7.06 -11.53 -2.42
CA PHE A 75 -7.59 -10.62 -3.42
C PHE A 75 -8.67 -9.70 -2.88
N GLY A 76 -8.77 -8.49 -3.44
CA GLY A 76 -9.88 -7.58 -3.24
C GLY A 76 -10.08 -7.16 -1.79
N ILE A 77 -8.99 -6.88 -1.07
CA ILE A 77 -9.06 -6.42 0.32
C ILE A 77 -9.37 -4.91 0.32
N PRO A 78 -10.48 -4.46 0.92
CA PRO A 78 -10.78 -3.03 0.98
C PRO A 78 -9.82 -2.33 1.95
N PHE A 79 -9.11 -1.32 1.47
CA PHE A 79 -8.29 -0.45 2.32
C PHE A 79 -8.95 0.89 2.63
N ALA A 80 -10.03 1.22 1.92
CA ALA A 80 -10.87 2.39 2.15
C ALA A 80 -12.33 2.07 1.84
N ALA A 81 -13.24 2.91 2.32
CA ALA A 81 -14.66 2.85 1.96
C ALA A 81 -14.84 3.17 0.47
N PRO A 82 -15.86 2.60 -0.20
CA PRO A 82 -16.19 2.95 -1.57
C PRO A 82 -16.33 4.46 -1.76
N PRO A 83 -15.60 5.08 -2.69
CA PRO A 83 -15.62 6.54 -2.90
C PRO A 83 -16.81 7.00 -3.73
N VAL A 84 -18.01 6.63 -3.32
CA VAL A 84 -19.28 6.89 -3.98
C VAL A 84 -20.11 7.96 -3.27
N GLY A 85 -21.06 8.59 -3.96
CA GLY A 85 -21.94 9.58 -3.37
C GLY A 85 -21.17 10.73 -2.72
N ASP A 86 -21.36 10.95 -1.42
CA ASP A 86 -20.70 12.02 -0.67
C ASP A 86 -19.19 11.80 -0.45
N LEU A 87 -18.70 10.58 -0.67
CA LEU A 87 -17.26 10.24 -0.61
C LEU A 87 -16.57 10.45 -1.97
N ARG A 88 -17.32 10.65 -3.06
CA ARG A 88 -16.74 11.04 -4.35
C ARG A 88 -16.03 12.38 -4.20
N TRP A 89 -14.82 12.51 -4.74
CA TRP A 89 -13.97 13.70 -4.59
C TRP A 89 -13.76 14.14 -3.13
N ALA A 90 -13.68 13.16 -2.23
CA ALA A 90 -13.27 13.34 -0.86
C ALA A 90 -12.01 12.53 -0.57
N ALA A 91 -11.32 12.85 0.53
CA ALA A 91 -10.25 11.99 1.06
C ALA A 91 -10.81 10.59 1.34
N PRO A 92 -10.01 9.51 1.15
CA PRO A 92 -10.47 8.16 1.45
C PRO A 92 -10.86 8.02 2.92
N ALA A 93 -12.02 7.42 3.15
CA ALA A 93 -12.53 7.11 4.48
C ALA A 93 -12.17 5.66 4.87
N ALA A 94 -12.16 5.36 6.16
CA ALA A 94 -11.90 4.01 6.65
C ALA A 94 -12.95 3.01 6.10
N PRO A 95 -12.53 1.79 5.71
CA PRO A 95 -13.47 0.78 5.24
C PRO A 95 -14.34 0.26 6.39
N ALA A 96 -15.51 -0.26 6.06
CA ALA A 96 -16.35 -0.93 7.02
C ALA A 96 -15.67 -2.22 7.54
N LYS A 97 -15.98 -2.62 8.77
CA LYS A 97 -15.59 -3.93 9.28
C LYS A 97 -16.52 -5.01 8.72
N TRP A 98 -15.96 -6.20 8.50
CA TRP A 98 -16.74 -7.38 8.11
C TRP A 98 -16.53 -8.52 9.09
N THR A 99 -17.56 -9.35 9.25
CA THR A 99 -17.59 -10.49 10.20
C THR A 99 -17.44 -11.84 9.49
N THR A 100 -17.83 -11.91 8.22
CA THR A 100 -17.65 -13.11 7.40
C THR A 100 -16.27 -13.06 6.74
N THR A 101 -15.52 -14.15 6.78
CA THR A 101 -14.20 -14.21 6.13
C THR A 101 -14.32 -13.86 4.64
N LEU A 102 -13.58 -12.85 4.23
CA LEU A 102 -13.51 -12.41 2.84
C LEU A 102 -12.69 -13.42 2.03
N LYS A 103 -13.33 -14.06 1.07
CA LYS A 103 -12.70 -15.00 0.15
C LYS A 103 -12.99 -14.57 -1.29
N LYS A 104 -11.96 -14.09 -1.99
CA LYS A 104 -12.03 -13.67 -3.39
C LYS A 104 -11.07 -14.50 -4.23
N THR A 105 -11.46 -14.78 -5.47
CA THR A 105 -10.68 -15.63 -6.41
C THR A 105 -9.88 -14.80 -7.42
N GLY A 106 -9.99 -13.48 -7.38
CA GLY A 106 -9.30 -12.54 -8.25
C GLY A 106 -9.43 -11.12 -7.74
N SER A 107 -8.71 -10.23 -8.36
CA SER A 107 -8.70 -8.79 -8.06
C SER A 107 -10.11 -8.19 -8.12
N ALA A 108 -10.35 -7.15 -7.33
CA ALA A 108 -11.58 -6.37 -7.39
C ALA A 108 -11.65 -5.56 -8.71
N ALA A 109 -12.82 -4.96 -8.96
CA ALA A 109 -13.03 -4.06 -10.08
C ALA A 109 -11.98 -2.93 -10.09
N PRO A 110 -11.36 -2.61 -11.23
CA PRO A 110 -10.49 -1.45 -11.35
C PRO A 110 -11.29 -0.17 -11.16
N CYS A 111 -10.62 0.92 -10.78
CA CYS A 111 -11.27 2.23 -10.69
C CYS A 111 -11.74 2.72 -12.06
N LEU A 112 -12.76 3.60 -12.09
CA LEU A 112 -13.31 4.18 -13.31
C LEU A 112 -12.18 4.73 -14.19
N GLN A 113 -12.20 4.36 -15.46
CA GLN A 113 -11.15 4.63 -16.45
C GLN A 113 -11.70 5.39 -17.65
N THR A 114 -10.85 6.10 -18.37
CA THR A 114 -11.26 6.75 -19.60
C THR A 114 -11.59 5.71 -20.68
N SER A 115 -12.75 5.86 -21.29
CA SER A 115 -13.23 4.96 -22.36
C SER A 115 -12.37 5.00 -23.64
N ALA A 116 -11.66 6.11 -23.86
CA ALA A 116 -10.83 6.32 -25.06
C ALA A 116 -9.47 5.60 -25.00
N SER A 117 -9.07 4.99 -23.88
CA SER A 117 -7.78 4.33 -23.77
C SER A 117 -7.83 2.89 -24.26
N PRO A 118 -6.89 2.46 -25.12
CA PRO A 118 -6.75 1.06 -25.52
C PRO A 118 -6.29 0.16 -24.36
N PHE A 119 -5.78 0.76 -23.28
CA PHE A 119 -5.33 0.04 -22.08
C PHE A 119 -6.38 0.01 -20.97
N ARG A 120 -7.61 0.41 -21.27
CA ARG A 120 -8.71 0.36 -20.30
C ARG A 120 -9.00 -1.09 -19.90
N LEU A 121 -9.08 -1.33 -18.60
CA LEU A 121 -9.55 -2.59 -18.06
C LEU A 121 -11.09 -2.60 -18.02
N ALA A 122 -11.68 -3.74 -18.39
CA ALA A 122 -13.13 -3.90 -18.36
C ALA A 122 -13.66 -4.05 -16.92
N GLY A 123 -14.94 -3.71 -16.73
CA GLY A 123 -15.62 -3.88 -15.45
C GLY A 123 -15.23 -2.86 -14.38
N ASP A 124 -14.75 -1.68 -14.80
CA ASP A 124 -14.39 -0.58 -13.92
C ASP A 124 -15.59 -0.07 -13.10
N SER A 125 -15.32 0.39 -11.88
CA SER A 125 -16.31 0.83 -10.89
C SER A 125 -15.80 2.03 -10.09
N GLU A 126 -16.71 2.81 -9.50
CA GLU A 126 -16.33 3.75 -8.45
C GLU A 126 -15.97 3.03 -7.14
N ASP A 127 -16.61 1.91 -6.84
CA ASP A 127 -16.24 1.02 -5.73
C ASP A 127 -15.02 0.20 -6.13
N CYS A 128 -13.82 0.74 -5.87
CA CYS A 128 -12.56 0.23 -6.40
C CYS A 128 -11.35 0.34 -5.47
N LEU A 129 -11.50 0.87 -4.26
CA LEU A 129 -10.37 1.09 -3.34
C LEU A 129 -9.98 -0.19 -2.62
N TYR A 130 -9.41 -1.11 -3.39
CA TYR A 130 -8.98 -2.44 -2.98
C TYR A 130 -7.51 -2.66 -3.27
N LEU A 131 -6.92 -3.57 -2.54
CA LEU A 131 -5.56 -4.06 -2.79
C LEU A 131 -5.54 -5.60 -2.80
N ASP A 132 -4.51 -6.15 -3.44
CA ASP A 132 -4.20 -7.57 -3.43
C ASP A 132 -2.87 -7.79 -2.73
N VAL A 133 -2.78 -8.84 -1.90
CA VAL A 133 -1.54 -9.24 -1.22
C VAL A 133 -1.12 -10.61 -1.70
N HIS A 134 0.11 -10.73 -2.18
CA HIS A 134 0.71 -11.99 -2.62
C HIS A 134 1.93 -12.28 -1.75
N ALA A 135 1.86 -13.34 -0.96
CA ALA A 135 2.86 -13.69 0.04
C ALA A 135 3.44 -15.09 -0.17
N PRO A 136 4.73 -15.31 0.12
CA PRO A 136 5.28 -16.67 0.20
C PRO A 136 4.58 -17.52 1.26
N THR A 137 4.56 -18.84 1.10
CA THR A 137 3.96 -19.77 2.07
C THR A 137 4.85 -20.05 3.30
N GLY A 138 6.12 -19.64 3.28
CA GLY A 138 7.07 -19.86 4.37
C GLY A 138 6.82 -18.99 5.61
N ALA A 139 7.69 -19.16 6.60
CA ALA A 139 7.74 -18.31 7.78
C ALA A 139 8.49 -17.00 7.46
N GLY A 140 7.86 -15.84 7.69
CA GLY A 140 8.49 -14.53 7.55
C GLY A 140 9.43 -14.19 8.74
N PRO A 141 9.74 -12.90 8.93
CA PRO A 141 9.15 -11.77 8.20
C PRO A 141 9.76 -11.58 6.80
N PHE A 142 8.90 -11.37 5.81
CA PHE A 142 9.32 -11.13 4.43
C PHE A 142 9.38 -9.63 4.11
N PRO A 143 10.35 -9.17 3.29
CA PRO A 143 10.32 -7.82 2.73
C PRO A 143 9.06 -7.61 1.90
N VAL A 144 8.58 -6.37 1.87
CA VAL A 144 7.32 -5.99 1.22
C VAL A 144 7.60 -5.03 0.08
N MET A 145 7.00 -5.29 -1.08
CA MET A 145 7.01 -4.39 -2.22
C MET A 145 5.59 -3.97 -2.56
N VAL A 146 5.31 -2.66 -2.48
CA VAL A 146 4.00 -2.07 -2.78
C VAL A 146 4.03 -1.48 -4.17
N ASN A 147 3.23 -2.04 -5.07
CA ASN A 147 3.14 -1.64 -6.47
C ASN A 147 2.07 -0.58 -6.67
N LEU A 148 2.47 0.54 -7.24
CA LEU A 148 1.59 1.59 -7.77
C LEU A 148 1.59 1.48 -9.29
N HIS A 149 0.48 1.07 -9.87
CA HIS A 149 0.41 0.81 -11.30
C HIS A 149 0.54 2.08 -12.16
N GLY A 150 1.00 1.92 -13.40
CA GLY A 150 1.02 2.96 -14.42
C GLY A 150 -0.34 3.17 -15.09
N GLY A 151 -0.33 3.80 -16.26
CA GLY A 151 -1.53 4.06 -17.06
C GLY A 151 -1.93 5.53 -17.12
N ALA A 152 -0.95 6.44 -17.05
CA ALA A 152 -1.12 7.89 -17.19
C ALA A 152 -2.17 8.50 -16.24
N PHE A 153 -2.40 7.91 -15.08
CA PHE A 153 -3.46 8.24 -14.11
C PHE A 153 -4.89 8.14 -14.68
N ASN A 154 -5.07 7.52 -15.83
CA ASN A 154 -6.36 7.39 -16.52
C ASN A 154 -6.82 5.94 -16.67
N THR A 155 -5.92 4.99 -16.58
CA THR A 155 -6.19 3.55 -16.71
C THR A 155 -5.31 2.75 -15.75
N GLY A 156 -5.60 1.46 -15.61
CA GLY A 156 -4.83 0.54 -14.77
C GLY A 156 -5.65 -0.04 -13.62
N GLY A 157 -5.00 -0.81 -12.78
CA GLY A 157 -5.60 -1.48 -11.63
C GLY A 157 -4.67 -2.53 -11.03
N THR A 158 -5.12 -3.25 -10.01
CA THR A 158 -4.32 -4.27 -9.30
C THR A 158 -3.92 -5.43 -10.20
N SER A 159 -4.67 -5.69 -11.29
CA SER A 159 -4.39 -6.74 -12.27
C SER A 159 -3.37 -6.35 -13.35
N VAL A 160 -2.93 -5.09 -13.40
CA VAL A 160 -1.81 -4.69 -14.24
C VAL A 160 -0.53 -5.21 -13.61
N TYR A 161 0.32 -5.88 -14.36
CA TYR A 161 1.46 -6.67 -13.84
C TYR A 161 1.00 -7.89 -13.03
N ALA A 162 0.06 -8.65 -13.59
CA ALA A 162 -0.75 -9.67 -12.91
C ALA A 162 0.03 -10.88 -12.37
N ASP A 163 1.31 -11.08 -12.70
CA ASP A 163 2.09 -12.21 -12.18
C ASP A 163 3.15 -11.75 -11.15
N PRO A 164 2.83 -11.78 -9.85
CA PRO A 164 3.77 -11.47 -8.79
C PRO A 164 4.74 -12.63 -8.48
N SER A 165 4.54 -13.81 -9.09
CA SER A 165 5.24 -15.04 -8.72
C SER A 165 6.78 -14.95 -8.81
N PRO A 166 7.39 -14.19 -9.77
CA PRO A 166 8.84 -14.05 -9.82
C PRO A 166 9.44 -13.34 -8.58
N LEU A 167 8.71 -12.39 -8.00
CA LEU A 167 9.14 -11.72 -6.76
C LEU A 167 8.80 -12.56 -5.52
N VAL A 168 7.61 -13.14 -5.49
CA VAL A 168 7.16 -13.97 -4.36
C VAL A 168 8.05 -15.20 -4.20
N SER A 169 8.49 -15.84 -5.28
CA SER A 169 9.42 -16.98 -5.22
C SER A 169 10.81 -16.62 -4.67
N LYS A 170 11.16 -15.33 -4.65
CA LYS A 170 12.39 -14.80 -4.03
C LYS A 170 12.18 -14.39 -2.56
N GLY A 171 11.05 -14.73 -1.96
CA GLY A 171 10.74 -14.41 -0.57
C GLY A 171 10.27 -12.96 -0.36
N VAL A 172 9.59 -12.36 -1.34
CA VAL A 172 9.07 -10.98 -1.25
C VAL A 172 7.55 -11.01 -1.24
N ILE A 173 6.92 -10.26 -0.35
CA ILE A 173 5.48 -9.97 -0.43
C ILE A 173 5.26 -8.85 -1.45
N VAL A 174 4.34 -9.07 -2.38
CA VAL A 174 3.90 -8.05 -3.34
C VAL A 174 2.49 -7.59 -2.98
N VAL A 175 2.31 -6.27 -2.88
CA VAL A 175 1.01 -5.64 -2.65
C VAL A 175 0.68 -4.79 -3.86
N ASN A 176 -0.37 -5.15 -4.60
CA ASN A 176 -0.87 -4.36 -5.73
C ASN A 176 -2.00 -3.45 -5.27
N VAL A 177 -1.93 -2.16 -5.55
CA VAL A 177 -2.85 -1.14 -5.04
C VAL A 177 -3.65 -0.53 -6.18
N ALA A 178 -4.99 -0.51 -6.05
CA ALA A 178 -5.84 0.32 -6.89
C ALA A 178 -5.95 1.74 -6.28
N TYR A 179 -6.16 2.74 -7.12
CA TYR A 179 -6.39 4.12 -6.71
C TYR A 179 -7.24 4.84 -7.74
N ARG A 180 -7.99 5.87 -7.33
CA ARG A 180 -8.86 6.63 -8.23
C ARG A 180 -8.08 7.30 -9.35
N LEU A 181 -8.66 7.28 -10.54
CA LEU A 181 -8.07 7.69 -11.80
C LEU A 181 -8.85 8.85 -12.44
N GLY A 182 -8.25 9.50 -13.43
CA GLY A 182 -8.87 10.54 -14.23
C GLY A 182 -9.52 11.62 -13.39
N ALA A 183 -10.69 12.08 -13.80
CA ALA A 183 -11.45 13.09 -13.08
C ALA A 183 -11.87 12.64 -11.67
N MET A 184 -12.09 11.34 -11.46
CA MET A 184 -12.47 10.82 -10.13
C MET A 184 -11.33 10.92 -9.12
N GLY A 185 -10.09 10.78 -9.58
CA GLY A 185 -8.89 10.85 -8.76
C GLY A 185 -8.25 12.23 -8.66
N PHE A 186 -8.46 13.10 -9.66
CA PHE A 186 -7.59 14.27 -9.82
C PHE A 186 -8.34 15.58 -10.17
N LEU A 187 -9.68 15.60 -10.16
CA LEU A 187 -10.45 16.82 -10.41
C LEU A 187 -10.20 17.85 -9.30
N ALA A 188 -9.63 19.00 -9.66
CA ALA A 188 -9.29 20.08 -8.73
C ALA A 188 -10.27 21.28 -8.85
N HIS A 189 -11.57 21.00 -8.99
CA HIS A 189 -12.58 22.06 -9.11
C HIS A 189 -12.70 22.86 -7.81
N PRO A 190 -12.73 24.21 -7.85
CA PRO A 190 -12.76 25.05 -6.64
C PRO A 190 -13.94 24.76 -5.69
N SER A 191 -15.11 24.35 -6.20
CA SER A 191 -16.27 23.99 -5.37
C SER A 191 -16.07 22.73 -4.54
N LEU A 192 -15.05 21.91 -4.87
CA LEU A 192 -14.68 20.71 -4.12
C LEU A 192 -13.62 20.98 -3.05
N ALA A 193 -13.10 22.21 -2.99
CA ALA A 193 -12.00 22.52 -2.10
C ALA A 193 -12.41 22.42 -0.63
N VAL A 194 -11.60 21.71 0.15
CA VAL A 194 -11.65 21.65 1.60
C VAL A 194 -10.38 22.32 2.13
N ASN A 195 -10.53 23.33 2.97
CA ASN A 195 -9.41 24.14 3.47
C ASN A 195 -8.53 24.72 2.33
N GLY A 196 -9.15 25.11 1.21
CA GLY A 196 -8.47 25.68 0.07
C GLY A 196 -7.75 24.67 -0.85
N ALA A 197 -7.86 23.38 -0.60
CA ALA A 197 -7.26 22.31 -1.41
C ALA A 197 -8.33 21.41 -2.04
N ALA A 198 -8.16 21.05 -3.31
CA ALA A 198 -8.95 20.07 -4.05
C ALA A 198 -8.02 19.26 -4.97
N GLY A 199 -8.48 18.09 -5.41
CA GLY A 199 -7.68 17.18 -6.25
C GLY A 199 -6.80 16.23 -5.45
N ASN A 200 -5.94 15.52 -6.17
CA ASN A 200 -4.99 14.53 -5.61
C ASN A 200 -5.64 13.39 -4.80
N TYR A 201 -6.94 13.11 -5.01
CA TYR A 201 -7.64 12.04 -4.30
C TYR A 201 -7.00 10.67 -4.58
N GLY A 202 -6.53 10.44 -5.82
CA GLY A 202 -5.79 9.23 -6.17
C GLY A 202 -4.48 9.06 -5.39
N ILE A 203 -3.75 10.16 -5.14
CA ILE A 203 -2.54 10.13 -4.28
C ILE A 203 -2.93 9.87 -2.81
N MET A 204 -4.03 10.46 -2.34
CA MET A 204 -4.54 10.20 -0.99
C MET A 204 -4.95 8.72 -0.81
N ASP A 205 -5.52 8.09 -1.85
CA ASP A 205 -5.84 6.67 -1.87
C ASP A 205 -4.59 5.81 -1.72
N GLN A 206 -3.54 6.12 -2.47
CA GLN A 206 -2.24 5.45 -2.37
C GLN A 206 -1.65 5.59 -0.95
N GLN A 207 -1.75 6.78 -0.34
CA GLN A 207 -1.34 6.99 1.05
C GLN A 207 -2.17 6.15 2.04
N ALA A 208 -3.47 6.01 1.80
CA ALA A 208 -4.34 5.16 2.63
C ALA A 208 -3.94 3.68 2.51
N ALA A 209 -3.64 3.22 1.30
CA ALA A 209 -3.14 1.85 1.09
C ALA A 209 -1.78 1.61 1.76
N LEU A 210 -0.86 2.57 1.68
CA LEU A 210 0.44 2.48 2.38
C LEU A 210 0.26 2.45 3.90
N ARG A 211 -0.67 3.22 4.48
CA ARG A 211 -1.02 3.12 5.90
C ARG A 211 -1.60 1.74 6.23
N TRP A 212 -2.52 1.25 5.40
CA TRP A 212 -3.06 -0.10 5.57
C TRP A 212 -1.95 -1.15 5.59
N VAL A 213 -0.93 -1.04 4.74
CA VAL A 213 0.24 -1.93 4.75
C VAL A 213 0.97 -1.86 6.09
N GLN A 214 1.23 -0.67 6.62
CA GLN A 214 1.89 -0.49 7.92
C GLN A 214 1.10 -1.13 9.07
N ASP A 215 -0.22 -1.06 9.01
CA ASP A 215 -1.10 -1.56 10.08
C ASP A 215 -1.31 -3.08 10.00
N ASN A 216 -1.29 -3.67 8.79
CA ASN A 216 -1.78 -5.03 8.57
C ASN A 216 -0.75 -6.03 8.06
N ILE A 217 0.35 -5.61 7.41
CA ILE A 217 1.19 -6.53 6.62
C ILE A 217 1.91 -7.59 7.46
N VAL A 218 2.12 -7.34 8.75
CA VAL A 218 2.68 -8.32 9.70
C VAL A 218 1.82 -9.58 9.81
N ARG A 219 0.52 -9.47 9.56
CA ARG A 219 -0.46 -10.56 9.60
C ARG A 219 -0.41 -11.45 8.36
N PHE A 220 0.31 -11.00 7.35
CA PHE A 220 0.64 -11.71 6.12
C PHE A 220 2.10 -12.20 6.13
N SER A 221 2.74 -12.20 7.30
CA SER A 221 4.16 -12.51 7.51
C SER A 221 5.12 -11.49 6.87
N GLY A 222 4.69 -10.24 6.68
CA GLY A 222 5.50 -9.15 6.14
C GLY A 222 6.24 -8.36 7.22
N ASP A 223 7.38 -7.80 6.83
CA ASP A 223 8.17 -6.87 7.65
C ASP A 223 7.75 -5.43 7.32
N LYS A 224 6.96 -4.81 8.20
CA LYS A 224 6.52 -3.42 8.04
C LYS A 224 7.66 -2.39 8.09
N ALA A 225 8.83 -2.75 8.64
CA ALA A 225 10.01 -1.88 8.63
C ALA A 225 10.77 -1.96 7.30
N ASN A 226 10.50 -2.97 6.48
CA ASN A 226 11.17 -3.23 5.21
C ASN A 226 10.20 -3.14 4.03
N VAL A 227 9.55 -1.99 3.90
CA VAL A 227 8.59 -1.70 2.83
C VAL A 227 9.26 -0.88 1.73
N THR A 228 9.21 -1.38 0.51
CA THR A 228 9.63 -0.68 -0.70
C THR A 228 8.39 -0.28 -1.50
N VAL A 229 8.19 1.00 -1.77
CA VAL A 229 7.20 1.46 -2.75
C VAL A 229 7.83 1.50 -4.13
N PHE A 230 7.14 0.96 -5.14
CA PHE A 230 7.62 1.01 -6.51
C PHE A 230 6.49 1.24 -7.50
N GLY A 231 6.84 1.69 -8.70
CA GLY A 231 5.86 1.93 -9.75
C GLY A 231 6.52 2.32 -11.05
N GLU A 232 5.81 2.04 -12.13
CA GLU A 232 6.22 2.34 -13.49
C GLU A 232 5.33 3.46 -14.07
N SER A 233 5.91 4.32 -14.93
CA SER A 233 5.19 5.41 -15.61
C SER A 233 4.45 6.31 -14.60
N ALA A 234 3.12 6.43 -14.66
CA ALA A 234 2.31 7.16 -13.68
C ALA A 234 2.52 6.63 -12.24
N GLY A 235 2.78 5.33 -12.06
CA GLY A 235 3.18 4.75 -10.78
C GLY A 235 4.54 5.27 -10.32
N GLY A 236 5.49 5.45 -11.23
CA GLY A 236 6.79 6.08 -10.95
C GLY A 236 6.64 7.56 -10.52
N PHE A 237 5.75 8.33 -11.17
CA PHE A 237 5.37 9.68 -10.74
C PHE A 237 4.75 9.67 -9.34
N SER A 238 3.89 8.70 -9.05
CA SER A 238 3.29 8.53 -7.72
C SER A 238 4.37 8.31 -6.67
N VAL A 239 5.35 7.44 -6.93
CA VAL A 239 6.49 7.20 -6.02
C VAL A 239 7.26 8.49 -5.76
N MET A 240 7.56 9.28 -6.80
CA MET A 240 8.22 10.59 -6.64
C MET A 240 7.38 11.54 -5.77
N THR A 241 6.06 11.56 -5.99
CA THR A 241 5.13 12.36 -5.18
C THR A 241 5.17 11.93 -3.72
N HIS A 242 5.21 10.62 -3.43
CA HIS A 242 5.29 10.11 -2.06
C HIS A 242 6.63 10.44 -1.38
N LEU A 243 7.74 10.46 -2.10
CA LEU A 243 9.04 10.90 -1.56
C LEU A 243 9.00 12.36 -1.09
N ALA A 244 8.24 13.21 -1.78
CA ALA A 244 8.10 14.64 -1.45
C ALA A 244 6.96 14.93 -0.45
N SER A 245 5.98 14.01 -0.30
CA SER A 245 4.76 14.26 0.47
C SER A 245 4.95 14.02 1.97
N PRO A 246 4.68 15.02 2.84
CA PRO A 246 4.70 14.82 4.29
C PRO A 246 3.72 13.73 4.77
N GLY A 247 2.58 13.54 4.09
CA GLY A 247 1.57 12.52 4.42
C GLY A 247 2.02 11.09 4.15
N SER A 248 3.18 10.90 3.49
CA SER A 248 3.76 9.59 3.21
C SER A 248 4.98 9.27 4.09
N ARG A 249 5.37 10.20 4.98
CA ARG A 249 6.53 10.01 5.83
C ARG A 249 6.36 8.81 6.76
N GLY A 250 7.35 7.92 6.77
CA GLY A 250 7.36 6.72 7.63
C GLY A 250 6.50 5.56 7.11
N LEU A 251 5.83 5.69 5.95
CA LEU A 251 5.02 4.61 5.38
C LEU A 251 5.84 3.59 4.57
N PHE A 252 7.05 3.93 4.19
CA PHE A 252 7.98 3.04 3.49
C PHE A 252 9.43 3.42 3.82
N SER A 253 10.34 2.47 3.62
CA SER A 253 11.77 2.66 3.89
C SER A 253 12.60 2.77 2.61
N LYS A 254 12.07 2.32 1.47
CA LYS A 254 12.75 2.30 0.17
C LYS A 254 11.77 2.67 -0.94
N ALA A 255 12.31 3.19 -2.04
CA ALA A 255 11.54 3.57 -3.21
C ALA A 255 12.25 3.15 -4.50
N MET A 256 11.48 2.69 -5.50
CA MET A 256 11.98 2.39 -6.84
C MET A 256 11.09 3.10 -7.86
N VAL A 257 11.67 3.97 -8.65
CA VAL A 257 10.98 4.73 -9.69
C VAL A 257 11.37 4.16 -11.06
N GLN A 258 10.38 3.68 -11.81
CA GLN A 258 10.59 3.13 -13.14
C GLN A 258 9.87 4.01 -14.15
N SER A 259 10.59 4.54 -15.13
CA SER A 259 10.04 5.41 -16.19
C SER A 259 9.22 6.59 -15.65
N GLY A 260 9.48 7.03 -14.41
CA GLY A 260 8.91 8.24 -13.81
C GLY A 260 9.67 9.47 -14.31
N ASN A 261 8.98 10.60 -14.40
CA ASN A 261 9.64 11.85 -14.75
C ASN A 261 10.29 12.50 -13.53
N TYR A 262 11.47 13.02 -13.68
CA TYR A 262 12.22 13.74 -12.65
C TYR A 262 12.15 15.26 -12.82
N GLY A 263 11.51 15.76 -13.90
CA GLY A 263 11.31 17.17 -14.19
C GLY A 263 9.96 17.69 -13.72
N ASN A 264 9.89 18.98 -13.39
CA ASN A 264 8.65 19.67 -12.99
C ASN A 264 7.89 20.28 -14.18
N ASP A 265 8.40 20.13 -15.38
CA ASP A 265 7.93 20.75 -16.61
C ASP A 265 6.53 20.31 -17.07
N ARG A 266 6.04 19.20 -16.52
CA ARG A 266 4.68 18.65 -16.82
C ARG A 266 3.71 18.74 -15.65
N GLN A 267 4.12 19.32 -14.52
CA GLN A 267 3.24 19.48 -13.36
C GLN A 267 2.46 20.80 -13.50
N LEU A 268 1.14 20.69 -13.50
CA LEU A 268 0.29 21.86 -13.46
C LEU A 268 0.27 22.44 -12.04
N THR A 269 0.34 23.76 -11.92
CA THR A 269 0.08 24.44 -10.66
C THR A 269 -1.36 24.21 -10.19
N ALA A 270 -1.64 24.40 -8.91
CA ALA A 270 -3.00 24.31 -8.37
C ALA A 270 -3.98 25.23 -9.11
N ALA A 271 -3.55 26.43 -9.50
CA ALA A 271 -4.38 27.38 -10.27
C ALA A 271 -4.67 26.86 -11.69
N GLN A 272 -3.67 26.31 -12.39
CA GLN A 272 -3.85 25.71 -13.71
C GLN A 272 -4.78 24.50 -13.65
N MET A 273 -4.61 23.62 -12.64
CA MET A 273 -5.49 22.47 -12.42
C MET A 273 -6.93 22.91 -12.11
N ALA A 274 -7.12 23.93 -11.28
CA ALA A 274 -8.43 24.47 -10.98
C ALA A 274 -9.11 25.05 -12.23
N SER A 275 -8.40 25.83 -13.05
CA SER A 275 -8.90 26.37 -14.31
C SER A 275 -9.29 25.27 -15.30
N THR A 276 -8.40 24.28 -15.50
CA THR A 276 -8.68 23.13 -16.38
C THR A 276 -9.89 22.35 -15.89
N SER A 277 -9.98 22.08 -14.60
CA SER A 277 -11.10 21.36 -13.99
C SER A 277 -12.42 22.11 -14.16
N THR A 278 -12.43 23.43 -13.98
CA THR A 278 -13.61 24.27 -14.21
C THR A 278 -14.07 24.17 -15.66
N THR A 279 -13.15 24.32 -16.62
CA THR A 279 -13.45 24.19 -18.04
C THR A 279 -14.06 22.84 -18.40
N ILE A 280 -13.49 21.74 -17.87
CA ILE A 280 -14.01 20.37 -18.10
C ILE A 280 -15.44 20.24 -17.56
N VAL A 281 -15.70 20.72 -16.35
CA VAL A 281 -17.02 20.63 -15.70
C VAL A 281 -18.04 21.48 -16.46
N ASP A 282 -17.71 22.72 -16.80
CA ASP A 282 -18.59 23.62 -17.52
C ASP A 282 -18.94 23.07 -18.91
N THR A 283 -17.94 22.51 -19.61
CA THR A 283 -18.18 21.87 -20.92
C THR A 283 -19.12 20.67 -20.78
N ALA A 284 -18.92 19.83 -19.74
CA ALA A 284 -19.80 18.69 -19.49
C ALA A 284 -21.23 19.10 -19.15
N ILE A 285 -21.41 20.18 -18.37
CA ILE A 285 -22.73 20.75 -18.05
C ILE A 285 -23.41 21.28 -19.32
N GLN A 286 -22.69 22.04 -20.16
CA GLN A 286 -23.21 22.52 -21.42
C GLN A 286 -23.66 21.39 -22.36
N ALA A 287 -22.83 20.35 -22.49
CA ALA A 287 -23.16 19.20 -23.32
C ALA A 287 -24.41 18.47 -22.80
N ALA A 288 -24.55 18.31 -21.49
CA ALA A 288 -25.71 17.69 -20.87
C ALA A 288 -26.98 18.53 -21.09
N ASN A 289 -26.90 19.85 -20.91
CA ASN A 289 -28.02 20.78 -21.16
C ASN A 289 -28.46 20.75 -22.64
N THR A 290 -27.51 20.69 -23.57
CA THR A 290 -27.77 20.55 -25.00
C THR A 290 -28.45 19.22 -25.32
N ALA A 291 -28.13 18.15 -24.60
CA ALA A 291 -28.77 16.84 -24.71
C ALA A 291 -30.14 16.76 -23.97
N GLY A 292 -30.66 17.86 -23.45
CA GLY A 292 -31.94 17.92 -22.74
C GLY A 292 -31.90 17.37 -21.30
N VAL A 293 -30.73 17.11 -20.75
CA VAL A 293 -30.57 16.73 -19.35
C VAL A 293 -30.58 17.99 -18.50
N THR A 294 -31.70 18.29 -17.86
CA THR A 294 -31.89 19.48 -17.01
C THR A 294 -31.52 19.18 -15.55
N GLY A 295 -31.13 20.22 -14.83
CA GLY A 295 -30.86 20.11 -13.38
C GLY A 295 -29.45 19.70 -13.00
N ILE A 296 -28.52 19.56 -13.96
CA ILE A 296 -27.12 19.41 -13.67
C ILE A 296 -26.56 20.80 -13.34
N ALA A 297 -26.43 21.08 -12.06
CA ALA A 297 -25.67 22.22 -11.58
C ALA A 297 -24.55 21.67 -10.67
N CYS A 298 -23.36 22.26 -10.73
CA CYS A 298 -22.41 22.16 -9.64
C CYS A 298 -23.00 22.89 -8.42
N ALA A 299 -24.00 22.28 -7.78
CA ALA A 299 -24.45 22.74 -6.49
C ALA A 299 -23.30 22.58 -5.53
N GLY A 300 -22.61 23.67 -5.20
CA GLY A 300 -21.64 23.73 -4.14
C GLY A 300 -22.30 23.24 -2.85
N ARG A 301 -22.18 21.95 -2.55
CA ARG A 301 -22.56 21.43 -1.24
C ARG A 301 -21.63 22.11 -0.25
N ARG A 302 -22.17 23.08 0.49
CA ARG A 302 -21.53 23.52 1.73
C ARG A 302 -21.53 22.31 2.64
N ARG A 303 -20.39 21.58 2.71
CA ARG A 303 -20.20 20.56 3.74
C ARG A 303 -20.15 21.31 5.07
N SER A 304 -21.07 21.00 5.96
CA SER A 304 -20.94 21.40 7.35
C SER A 304 -19.59 20.90 7.86
N PRO A 305 -18.82 21.72 8.58
CA PRO A 305 -17.56 21.25 9.14
C PRO A 305 -17.85 20.04 10.04
N LEU A 306 -17.09 18.98 9.85
CA LEU A 306 -17.10 17.82 10.73
C LEU A 306 -16.85 18.31 12.15
N PRO A 307 -17.56 17.80 13.19
CA PRO A 307 -17.31 18.15 14.57
C PRO A 307 -15.85 17.79 14.89
N GLN A 308 -15.08 18.78 15.32
CA GLN A 308 -13.75 18.57 15.84
C GLN A 308 -13.89 17.70 17.09
N ARG A 309 -13.38 16.48 17.06
CA ARG A 309 -13.20 15.67 18.29
C ARG A 309 -12.16 16.38 19.14
N ARG A 310 -12.59 16.80 20.31
CA ARG A 310 -11.73 17.22 21.41
C ARG A 310 -10.99 16.03 21.99
#